data_52bd899f7f902efa617069bac43a59ab
#
_entry.id   52bd899f7f902efa617069bac43a59ab
#
_cell.length_a   1.000
_cell.length_b   1.000
_cell.length_c   1.000
_cell.angle_alpha   90.00
_cell.angle_beta   90.00
_cell.angle_gamma   90.00
#
_symmetry.space_group_name_H-M   'P 1'
#
loop_
_entity.id
_entity.type
_entity.pdbx_description
1 polymer ?
#
loop_
_entity_poly.entity_id
_entity_poly.type
_entity_poly.pdbx_seq_one_letter_code
_entity_poly.pdbx_strand_id
1 'polypeptide(L)'
;MNVAPMIHPEVRQAVARLFDLAQSDTGQARRVADFLMAWWNATDLGGFDIADLFSLDRAVAADMATVFAFLGSHPGGIYADAFDLEDSMKALIALWRPDMITEEHTDNA
;
A
#
# COMPACT_ATOMS: atom_id res chain seq x y z
N MET A 1 25.17 5.34 -15.45
CA MET A 1 25.06 4.64 -14.20
C MET A 1 23.61 4.63 -13.71
N ASN A 2 23.14 3.49 -13.38
CA ASN A 2 21.79 3.36 -12.92
C ASN A 2 21.75 3.28 -11.40
N VAL A 3 21.10 4.23 -10.80
CA VAL A 3 21.05 4.31 -9.35
C VAL A 3 19.61 4.13 -8.89
N ALA A 4 19.38 3.13 -8.07
CA ALA A 4 18.06 2.93 -7.48
C ALA A 4 17.71 4.14 -6.60
N PRO A 5 16.43 4.49 -6.51
CA PRO A 5 16.04 5.58 -5.62
C PRO A 5 16.53 5.34 -4.21
N MET A 6 17.04 6.40 -3.60
CA MET A 6 17.47 6.31 -2.21
C MET A 6 16.25 6.37 -1.32
N ILE A 7 15.97 5.29 -0.64
CA ILE A 7 14.84 5.21 0.27
C ILE A 7 15.38 5.04 1.68
N HIS A 8 15.01 5.96 2.57
CA HIS A 8 15.44 5.90 3.95
C HIS A 8 14.96 4.61 4.61
N PRO A 9 15.79 3.99 5.46
CA PRO A 9 15.38 2.77 6.16
C PRO A 9 14.09 2.92 6.93
N GLU A 10 13.84 4.09 7.53
CA GLU A 10 12.60 4.29 8.28
C GLU A 10 11.37 4.28 7.39
N VAL A 11 11.51 4.75 6.15
CA VAL A 11 10.40 4.68 5.18
C VAL A 11 10.16 3.23 4.77
N ARG A 12 11.24 2.49 4.49
CA ARG A 12 11.13 1.07 4.14
C ARG A 12 10.48 0.28 5.26
N GLN A 13 10.86 0.56 6.49
CA GLN A 13 10.30 -0.12 7.66
C GLN A 13 8.83 0.21 7.84
N ALA A 14 8.45 1.47 7.65
CA ALA A 14 7.05 1.86 7.74
C ALA A 14 6.21 1.15 6.69
N VAL A 15 6.69 1.11 5.44
CA VAL A 15 5.98 0.42 4.36
C VAL A 15 5.85 -1.07 4.69
N ALA A 16 6.93 -1.70 5.15
CA ALA A 16 6.90 -3.13 5.47
C ALA A 16 5.89 -3.44 6.57
N ARG A 17 5.86 -2.61 7.62
CA ARG A 17 4.90 -2.81 8.71
C ARG A 17 3.47 -2.67 8.23
N LEU A 18 3.21 -1.71 7.34
CA LEU A 18 1.88 -1.52 6.79
C LEU A 18 1.45 -2.72 5.95
N PHE A 19 2.35 -3.26 5.13
CA PHE A 19 2.02 -4.45 4.35
C PHE A 19 1.75 -5.66 5.24
N ASP A 20 2.54 -5.84 6.29
CA ASP A 20 2.32 -6.94 7.23
C ASP A 20 0.94 -6.81 7.90
N LEU A 21 0.61 -5.61 8.35
CA LEU A 21 -0.67 -5.39 9.02
C LEU A 21 -1.83 -5.59 8.05
N ALA A 22 -1.68 -5.12 6.81
CA ALA A 22 -2.74 -5.23 5.82
C ALA A 22 -3.08 -6.67 5.47
N GLN A 23 -2.15 -7.60 5.70
CA GLN A 23 -2.37 -9.02 5.44
C GLN A 23 -2.97 -9.73 6.64
N SER A 24 -3.11 -9.05 7.75
CA SER A 24 -3.62 -9.65 8.97
C SER A 24 -5.15 -9.69 8.97
N ASP A 25 -5.71 -10.24 10.02
CA ASP A 25 -7.15 -10.44 10.16
C ASP A 25 -7.75 -9.48 11.20
N THR A 26 -7.19 -8.28 11.32
CA THR A 26 -7.64 -7.31 12.30
C THR A 26 -8.55 -6.26 11.66
N GLY A 27 -9.28 -5.52 12.50
CA GLY A 27 -10.14 -4.45 12.01
C GLY A 27 -9.37 -3.33 11.32
N GLN A 28 -8.11 -3.13 11.68
CA GLN A 28 -7.28 -2.12 11.05
C GLN A 28 -6.73 -2.57 9.69
N ALA A 29 -6.64 -3.88 9.48
CA ALA A 29 -6.03 -4.44 8.27
C ALA A 29 -6.69 -3.93 7.00
N ARG A 30 -8.02 -3.87 6.98
CA ARG A 30 -8.75 -3.40 5.81
C ARG A 30 -8.44 -1.95 5.49
N ARG A 31 -8.38 -1.11 6.52
CA ARG A 31 -8.10 0.31 6.31
C ARG A 31 -6.67 0.53 5.82
N VAL A 32 -5.74 -0.23 6.34
CA VAL A 32 -4.35 -0.16 5.88
C VAL A 32 -4.25 -0.67 4.44
N ALA A 33 -4.96 -1.75 4.12
CA ALA A 33 -5.00 -2.26 2.76
C ALA A 33 -5.57 -1.22 1.80
N ASP A 34 -6.65 -0.54 2.20
CA ASP A 34 -7.22 0.52 1.37
C ASP A 34 -6.20 1.61 1.07
N PHE A 35 -5.40 2.00 2.07
CA PHE A 35 -4.36 3.00 1.90
C PHE A 35 -3.31 2.54 0.89
N LEU A 36 -2.82 1.31 1.04
CA LEU A 36 -1.79 0.78 0.17
C LEU A 36 -2.29 0.58 -1.26
N MET A 37 -3.51 0.09 -1.41
CA MET A 37 -4.09 -0.10 -2.73
C MET A 37 -4.42 1.23 -3.41
N ALA A 38 -4.80 2.25 -2.63
CA ALA A 38 -5.01 3.59 -3.19
C ALA A 38 -3.71 4.16 -3.72
N TRP A 39 -2.60 3.88 -3.06
CA TRP A 39 -1.29 4.26 -3.56
C TRP A 39 -0.96 3.54 -4.86
N TRP A 40 -1.29 2.25 -4.94
CA TRP A 40 -0.96 1.43 -6.12
C TRP A 40 -1.83 1.78 -7.33
N ASN A 41 -3.15 1.85 -7.14
CA ASN A 41 -4.08 2.12 -8.25
C ASN A 41 -5.46 2.45 -7.70
N ALA A 42 -5.66 3.68 -7.27
CA ALA A 42 -6.95 4.08 -6.69
C ALA A 42 -8.09 4.04 -7.70
N THR A 43 -7.78 4.25 -8.99
CA THR A 43 -8.81 4.25 -10.02
C THR A 43 -9.56 2.91 -10.07
N ASP A 44 -8.81 1.82 -9.99
CA ASP A 44 -9.40 0.48 -10.09
C ASP A 44 -9.70 -0.14 -8.73
N LEU A 45 -8.90 0.15 -7.72
CA LEU A 45 -8.96 -0.54 -6.43
C LEU A 45 -9.66 0.27 -5.34
N GLY A 46 -9.95 1.54 -5.61
CA GLY A 46 -10.60 2.40 -4.64
C GLY A 46 -9.64 3.26 -3.87
N GLY A 47 -10.19 4.30 -3.24
CA GLY A 47 -9.41 5.25 -2.50
C GLY A 47 -9.32 4.91 -1.02
N PHE A 48 -8.67 5.80 -0.29
CA PHE A 48 -8.55 5.70 1.16
C PHE A 48 -9.28 6.89 1.80
N ASP A 49 -10.17 6.60 2.72
CA ASP A 49 -10.89 7.64 3.44
C ASP A 49 -9.97 8.20 4.53
N ILE A 50 -9.63 9.48 4.40
CA ILE A 50 -8.73 10.15 5.34
C ILE A 50 -9.25 10.03 6.77
N ALA A 51 -10.56 10.05 6.95
CA ALA A 51 -11.14 9.94 8.29
C ALA A 51 -10.86 8.60 8.97
N ASP A 52 -10.51 7.58 8.20
CA ASP A 52 -10.13 6.28 8.77
C ASP A 52 -8.88 6.38 9.64
N LEU A 53 -8.08 7.45 9.48
CA LEU A 53 -6.93 7.67 10.36
C LEU A 53 -7.34 7.78 11.83
N PHE A 54 -8.55 8.27 12.09
CA PHE A 54 -9.02 8.44 13.46
C PHE A 54 -9.26 7.09 14.16
N SER A 55 -9.46 6.04 13.39
CA SER A 55 -9.75 4.70 13.93
C SER A 55 -8.52 3.82 14.06
N LEU A 56 -7.35 4.31 13.64
CA LEU A 56 -6.14 3.51 13.64
C LEU A 56 -5.33 3.75 14.92
N ASP A 57 -4.54 2.75 15.31
CA ASP A 57 -3.55 2.94 16.35
C ASP A 57 -2.61 4.06 15.95
N ARG A 58 -2.13 4.81 16.93
CA ARG A 58 -1.28 5.97 16.64
C ARG A 58 -0.01 5.56 15.89
N ALA A 59 0.55 4.40 16.21
CA ALA A 59 1.75 3.93 15.52
C ALA A 59 1.47 3.62 14.05
N VAL A 60 0.30 3.07 13.75
CA VAL A 60 -0.09 2.77 12.37
C VAL A 60 -0.32 4.06 11.60
N ALA A 61 -1.04 5.00 12.19
CA ALA A 61 -1.26 6.30 11.55
C ALA A 61 0.06 7.02 11.30
N ALA A 62 1.02 6.89 12.22
CA ALA A 62 2.34 7.49 12.06
C ALA A 62 3.09 6.88 10.89
N ASP A 63 2.99 5.56 10.69
CA ASP A 63 3.61 4.91 9.56
C ASP A 63 3.00 5.40 8.24
N MET A 64 1.67 5.56 8.19
CA MET A 64 1.03 6.12 7.00
C MET A 64 1.49 7.54 6.72
N ALA A 65 1.63 8.36 7.78
CA ALA A 65 2.10 9.73 7.61
C ALA A 65 3.52 9.75 7.06
N THR A 66 4.37 8.84 7.53
CA THR A 66 5.75 8.73 7.04
C THR A 66 5.76 8.42 5.55
N VAL A 67 4.95 7.46 5.12
CA VAL A 67 4.88 7.08 3.70
C VAL A 67 4.31 8.23 2.87
N PHE A 68 3.23 8.84 3.35
CA PHE A 68 2.59 9.93 2.61
C PHE A 68 3.56 11.10 2.39
N ALA A 69 4.29 11.47 3.45
CA ALA A 69 5.28 12.56 3.35
C ALA A 69 6.40 12.20 2.37
N PHE A 70 6.86 10.95 2.39
CA PHE A 70 7.87 10.51 1.45
C PHE A 70 7.37 10.60 0.02
N LEU A 71 6.16 10.12 -0.25
CA LEU A 71 5.57 10.16 -1.58
C LEU A 71 5.42 11.61 -2.07
N GLY A 72 4.97 12.48 -1.18
CA GLY A 72 4.75 13.88 -1.54
C GLY A 72 6.04 14.64 -1.81
N SER A 73 7.15 14.19 -1.26
CA SER A 73 8.45 14.85 -1.45
C SER A 73 9.29 14.19 -2.54
N HIS A 74 8.86 13.06 -3.08
CA HIS A 74 9.63 12.34 -4.08
C HIS A 74 9.43 12.99 -5.46
N PRO A 75 10.52 13.23 -6.21
CA PRO A 75 10.40 13.86 -7.53
C PRO A 75 9.93 12.85 -8.57
N GLY A 76 8.66 12.70 -8.74
CA GLY A 76 8.07 11.76 -9.67
C GLY A 76 7.36 10.65 -8.95
N GLY A 77 6.76 9.74 -9.72
CA GLY A 77 6.02 8.64 -9.14
C GLY A 77 6.94 7.55 -8.61
N ILE A 78 6.54 6.94 -7.50
CA ILE A 78 7.25 5.80 -6.94
C ILE A 78 6.19 4.89 -6.31
N TYR A 79 6.29 3.59 -6.54
CA TYR A 79 5.28 2.64 -6.15
C TYR A 79 5.90 1.47 -5.39
N ALA A 80 5.06 0.54 -4.98
CA ALA A 80 5.49 -0.57 -4.12
C ALA A 80 6.58 -1.43 -4.75
N ASP A 81 6.65 -1.49 -6.08
CA ASP A 81 7.69 -2.26 -6.76
C ASP A 81 9.09 -1.73 -6.47
N ALA A 82 9.23 -0.42 -6.23
CA ALA A 82 10.51 0.16 -5.85
C ALA A 82 10.97 -0.29 -4.48
N PHE A 83 10.07 -0.85 -3.68
CA PHE A 83 10.35 -1.39 -2.35
C PHE A 83 10.48 -2.91 -2.38
N ASP A 84 10.49 -3.51 -3.58
CA ASP A 84 10.48 -4.97 -3.76
C ASP A 84 9.21 -5.61 -3.20
N LEU A 85 8.09 -4.89 -3.25
CA LEU A 85 6.83 -5.33 -2.67
C LEU A 85 5.73 -5.51 -3.71
N GLU A 86 6.11 -5.68 -4.98
CA GLU A 86 5.11 -5.90 -6.02
C GLU A 86 4.31 -7.18 -5.76
N ASP A 87 4.99 -8.27 -5.41
CA ASP A 87 4.29 -9.52 -5.13
C ASP A 87 3.40 -9.40 -3.91
N SER A 88 3.86 -8.67 -2.90
CA SER A 88 3.05 -8.42 -1.71
C SER A 88 1.81 -7.61 -2.05
N MET A 89 1.94 -6.65 -2.95
CA MET A 89 0.78 -5.87 -3.40
C MET A 89 -0.22 -6.76 -4.14
N LYS A 90 0.26 -7.64 -4.99
CA LYS A 90 -0.63 -8.56 -5.71
C LYS A 90 -1.37 -9.49 -4.74
N ALA A 91 -0.67 -9.97 -3.72
CA ALA A 91 -1.29 -10.79 -2.70
C ALA A 91 -2.36 -10.01 -1.93
N LEU A 92 -2.10 -8.74 -1.67
CA LEU A 92 -3.03 -7.88 -0.98
C LEU A 92 -4.30 -7.66 -1.79
N ILE A 93 -4.13 -7.44 -3.09
CA ILE A 93 -5.27 -7.27 -4.00
C ILE A 93 -6.11 -8.54 -4.04
N ALA A 94 -5.45 -9.69 -4.11
CA ALA A 94 -6.16 -10.98 -4.12
C ALA A 94 -6.97 -11.17 -2.83
N LEU A 95 -6.42 -10.72 -1.70
CA LEU A 95 -7.07 -10.87 -0.42
C LEU A 95 -8.28 -9.92 -0.26
N TRP A 96 -8.12 -8.67 -0.65
CA TRP A 96 -9.12 -7.62 -0.36
C TRP A 96 -9.98 -7.24 -1.56
N ARG A 97 -9.56 -7.59 -2.77
CA ARG A 97 -10.30 -7.32 -4.00
C ARG A 97 -10.31 -8.56 -4.89
N PRO A 98 -10.85 -9.67 -4.38
CA PRO A 98 -10.81 -10.93 -5.15
C PRO A 98 -11.54 -10.85 -6.49
N ASP A 99 -12.54 -9.97 -6.60
CA ASP A 99 -13.28 -9.82 -7.85
C ASP A 99 -12.41 -9.26 -8.95
N MET A 100 -11.45 -8.41 -8.59
CA MET A 100 -10.53 -7.85 -9.57
C MET A 100 -9.64 -8.93 -10.16
N ILE A 101 -9.15 -9.84 -9.31
CA ILE A 101 -8.33 -10.95 -9.77
C ILE A 101 -9.14 -11.88 -10.66
N THR A 102 -10.37 -12.16 -10.28
CA THR A 102 -11.25 -13.04 -11.05
C THR A 102 -11.53 -12.45 -12.43
N GLU A 103 -11.85 -11.17 -12.49
CA GLU A 103 -12.09 -10.48 -13.75
C GLU A 103 -10.87 -10.53 -14.67
N GLU A 104 -9.72 -10.24 -14.10
CA GLU A 104 -8.47 -10.24 -14.85
C GLU A 104 -8.20 -11.61 -15.43
N HIS A 105 -8.43 -12.63 -14.62
CA HIS A 105 -8.23 -14.01 -15.04
C HIS A 105 -9.19 -14.38 -16.16
N THR A 106 -10.43 -13.94 -16.06
CA THR A 106 -11.44 -14.20 -17.07
C THR A 106 -11.05 -13.57 -18.40
N ASP A 107 -10.56 -12.36 -18.36
CA ASP A 107 -10.15 -11.65 -19.56
C ASP A 107 -9.01 -12.36 -20.28
N ASN A 108 -8.19 -13.09 -19.55
CA ASN A 108 -7.07 -13.79 -20.12
C ASN A 108 -7.41 -15.17 -20.66
N ALA A 109 -8.59 -15.61 -20.33
CA ALA A 109 -9.06 -16.90 -20.82
C ALA A 109 -9.57 -16.76 -22.25
#